data_56d690c9d9744f8ba36b8f404c84feec
#
_entry.id   56d690c9d9744f8ba36b8f404c84feec
#
_cell.length_a   1.000
_cell.length_b   1.000
_cell.length_c   1.000
_cell.angle_alpha   90.00
_cell.angle_beta   90.00
_cell.angle_gamma   90.00
#
_symmetry.space_group_name_H-M   'P 1'
#
loop_
_entity.id
_entity.type
_entity.pdbx_description
1 polymer ?
#
loop_
_entity_poly.entity_id
_entity_poly.type
_entity_poly.pdbx_seq_one_letter_code
_entity_poly.pdbx_strand_id
1 'polypeptide(L)'
;MERIKPRTLSGFMELLPAQQQQMERVMDILRTTYSRYGFTPLDTPIIEASEILLAKGGGETEKQIYRFSKGDSDLSLRFDLTVPLAKYVALHYNELAFPFRRFQIGKVYRGERAQRGRFREFYQADIDVIGDGELDIMNDAEIPAIIYDVFSAMGLKRFQIRINNRRVLNGFYSMLGLTEQSGEIMRTVDKIEKIGPDMVRAILVDDVKLTGEQADEILKFIAITGTNEEILASLKGYCGRDELFDRGYEELSTVIKYLGGFGVAQENFKVDLTIARGLDYYTGTVYETALLDYPQIGSVCSGGRYDNLAEYYTDRKLPGVGISIGVTRLFYVLGEQGLLNDALNTAPADVLLLPMTEDLSFAVSLATRLRERGLRAQLYTENKKFKAKMNYADKTKIPYVLFLGEDEVASGVVTCKDMVTGEQTKGAPDEIIARIYAAIREKNAQKVIVEK
;
A
#
# COMPACT_ATOMS: atom_id res chain seq x y z
N MET A 1 -4.32 -44.81 4.59
CA MET A 1 -4.75 -43.41 4.79
C MET A 1 -4.77 -42.74 3.43
N GLU A 2 -5.92 -42.29 2.99
CA GLU A 2 -6.04 -41.54 1.73
C GLU A 2 -5.38 -40.18 1.88
N ARG A 3 -4.51 -39.79 0.93
CA ARG A 3 -3.77 -38.52 0.99
C ARG A 3 -4.65 -37.40 0.46
N ILE A 4 -4.82 -36.37 1.25
CA ILE A 4 -5.49 -35.16 0.83
C ILE A 4 -4.61 -34.41 -0.19
N LYS A 5 -5.16 -34.05 -1.35
CA LYS A 5 -4.44 -33.24 -2.35
C LYS A 5 -4.34 -31.79 -1.83
N PRO A 6 -3.16 -31.27 -1.57
CA PRO A 6 -2.98 -29.88 -1.11
C PRO A 6 -3.37 -28.92 -2.22
N ARG A 7 -4.04 -27.84 -1.84
CA ARG A 7 -4.48 -26.79 -2.78
C ARG A 7 -4.68 -25.45 -2.04
N THR A 8 -4.40 -24.35 -2.71
CA THR A 8 -4.73 -23.01 -2.25
C THR A 8 -6.18 -22.68 -2.61
N LEU A 9 -6.92 -21.97 -1.74
CA LEU A 9 -8.27 -21.51 -2.02
C LEU A 9 -8.27 -20.44 -3.12
N SER A 10 -9.31 -20.42 -3.94
CA SER A 10 -9.48 -19.38 -4.96
C SER A 10 -9.58 -17.98 -4.32
N GLY A 11 -8.76 -17.05 -4.80
CA GLY A 11 -8.69 -15.69 -4.28
C GLY A 11 -7.74 -15.53 -3.07
N PHE A 12 -7.02 -16.57 -2.70
CA PHE A 12 -5.94 -16.55 -1.71
C PHE A 12 -4.61 -16.76 -2.41
N MET A 13 -3.56 -16.09 -1.95
CA MET A 13 -2.25 -16.13 -2.58
C MET A 13 -1.21 -16.72 -1.62
N GLU A 14 -0.41 -17.63 -2.13
CA GLU A 14 0.77 -18.15 -1.46
C GLU A 14 2.00 -17.78 -2.29
N LEU A 15 2.95 -17.07 -1.68
CA LEU A 15 4.19 -16.67 -2.33
C LEU A 15 5.28 -17.69 -2.05
N LEU A 16 6.12 -17.97 -3.05
CA LEU A 16 7.37 -18.70 -2.83
C LEU A 16 8.37 -17.82 -2.05
N PRO A 17 9.37 -18.41 -1.35
CA PRO A 17 10.27 -17.66 -0.48
C PRO A 17 10.92 -16.42 -1.13
N ALA A 18 11.36 -16.51 -2.39
CA ALA A 18 11.95 -15.37 -3.09
C ALA A 18 10.95 -14.23 -3.32
N GLN A 19 9.72 -14.55 -3.71
CA GLN A 19 8.65 -13.57 -3.89
C GLN A 19 8.23 -12.96 -2.55
N GLN A 20 8.20 -13.77 -1.49
CA GLN A 20 7.92 -13.26 -0.14
C GLN A 20 9.00 -12.28 0.32
N GLN A 21 10.27 -12.53 0.04
CA GLN A 21 11.37 -11.58 0.32
C GLN A 21 11.17 -10.24 -0.41
N GLN A 22 10.74 -10.26 -1.67
CA GLN A 22 10.41 -9.03 -2.41
C GLN A 22 9.21 -8.30 -1.78
N MET A 23 8.17 -9.03 -1.37
CA MET A 23 7.00 -8.47 -0.70
C MET A 23 7.36 -7.81 0.65
N GLU A 24 8.19 -8.49 1.47
CA GLU A 24 8.71 -7.91 2.73
C GLU A 24 9.48 -6.62 2.48
N ARG A 25 10.27 -6.56 1.41
CA ARG A 25 10.99 -5.34 1.03
C ARG A 25 10.05 -4.18 0.73
N VAL A 26 8.94 -4.44 0.04
CA VAL A 26 7.87 -3.44 -0.19
C VAL A 26 7.29 -2.97 1.15
N MET A 27 6.96 -3.90 2.04
CA MET A 27 6.40 -3.57 3.36
C MET A 27 7.38 -2.79 4.24
N ASP A 28 8.68 -3.07 4.16
CA ASP A 28 9.72 -2.32 4.90
C ASP A 28 9.87 -0.88 4.40
N ILE A 29 9.74 -0.65 3.09
CA ILE A 29 9.71 0.70 2.53
C ILE A 29 8.50 1.48 3.08
N LEU A 30 7.33 0.86 3.12
CA LEU A 30 6.12 1.44 3.67
C LEU A 30 6.32 1.82 5.16
N ARG A 31 6.74 0.87 6.00
CA ARG A 31 7.00 1.09 7.43
C ARG A 31 7.98 2.24 7.66
N THR A 32 9.11 2.20 6.93
CA THR A 32 10.17 3.19 7.07
C THR A 32 9.71 4.58 6.64
N THR A 33 8.97 4.68 5.55
CA THR A 33 8.46 5.97 5.05
C THR A 33 7.42 6.52 6.00
N TYR A 34 6.43 5.74 6.40
CA TYR A 34 5.39 6.17 7.35
C TYR A 34 5.97 6.63 8.69
N SER A 35 6.95 5.90 9.23
CA SER A 35 7.63 6.30 10.48
C SER A 35 8.38 7.62 10.37
N ARG A 36 8.95 7.97 9.19
CA ARG A 36 9.61 9.27 8.96
C ARG A 36 8.64 10.45 9.03
N TYR A 37 7.36 10.22 8.74
CA TYR A 37 6.30 11.22 8.87
C TYR A 37 5.62 11.21 10.26
N GLY A 38 6.20 10.52 11.24
CA GLY A 38 5.70 10.49 12.61
C GLY A 38 4.47 9.62 12.83
N PHE A 39 4.17 8.69 11.91
CA PHE A 39 3.13 7.70 12.12
C PHE A 39 3.63 6.56 13.00
N THR A 40 2.81 6.15 13.96
CA THR A 40 3.08 5.03 14.85
C THR A 40 2.42 3.74 14.35
N PRO A 41 3.07 2.58 14.51
CA PRO A 41 2.46 1.32 14.12
C PRO A 41 1.27 0.97 15.02
N LEU A 42 0.21 0.46 14.41
CA LEU A 42 -0.97 -0.08 15.08
C LEU A 42 -1.31 -1.43 14.46
N ASP A 43 -1.82 -2.36 15.26
CA ASP A 43 -2.53 -3.54 14.76
C ASP A 43 -3.83 -3.73 15.52
N THR A 44 -4.90 -4.00 14.81
CA THR A 44 -6.22 -4.33 15.34
C THR A 44 -6.53 -5.79 15.09
N PRO A 45 -7.40 -6.44 15.88
CA PRO A 45 -7.77 -7.83 15.64
C PRO A 45 -8.30 -8.08 14.23
N ILE A 46 -7.98 -9.25 13.67
CA ILE A 46 -8.54 -9.71 12.39
C ILE A 46 -10.01 -10.10 12.56
N ILE A 47 -10.34 -10.67 13.70
CA ILE A 47 -11.69 -11.12 14.04
C ILE A 47 -12.28 -10.12 15.03
N GLU A 48 -13.47 -9.62 14.72
CA GLU A 48 -14.24 -8.70 15.55
C GLU A 48 -15.67 -9.20 15.70
N ALA A 49 -16.40 -8.70 16.70
CA ALA A 49 -17.84 -8.90 16.77
C ALA A 49 -18.51 -8.34 15.50
N SER A 50 -19.45 -9.09 14.94
CA SER A 50 -20.12 -8.67 13.68
C SER A 50 -20.82 -7.32 13.81
N GLU A 51 -21.39 -7.01 14.97
CA GLU A 51 -22.02 -5.71 15.26
C GLU A 51 -21.05 -4.52 15.12
N ILE A 52 -19.77 -4.71 15.45
CA ILE A 52 -18.74 -3.68 15.28
C ILE A 52 -18.47 -3.42 13.80
N LEU A 53 -18.18 -4.45 13.02
CA LEU A 53 -17.81 -4.28 11.62
C LEU A 53 -19.00 -3.89 10.74
N LEU A 54 -20.21 -4.19 11.16
CA LEU A 54 -21.46 -3.89 10.46
C LEU A 54 -22.18 -2.64 11.02
N ALA A 55 -21.59 -1.92 11.98
CA ALA A 55 -22.21 -0.77 12.63
C ALA A 55 -22.70 0.29 11.61
N LYS A 56 -21.96 0.49 10.51
CA LYS A 56 -22.38 1.37 9.42
C LYS A 56 -23.51 0.75 8.56
N GLY A 57 -23.84 -0.52 8.70
CA GLY A 57 -24.91 -1.27 8.05
C GLY A 57 -25.17 -0.99 6.57
N GLY A 58 -25.54 -2.03 5.81
CA GLY A 58 -26.10 -1.93 4.46
C GLY A 58 -25.07 -1.97 3.31
N GLY A 59 -25.59 -2.25 2.13
CA GLY A 59 -24.84 -2.20 0.88
C GLY A 59 -24.03 -3.45 0.54
N GLU A 60 -23.01 -3.27 -0.27
CA GLU A 60 -22.15 -4.35 -0.76
C GLU A 60 -21.23 -4.93 0.30
N THR A 61 -20.82 -4.14 1.31
CA THR A 61 -19.92 -4.56 2.40
C THR A 61 -20.54 -5.71 3.18
N GLU A 62 -21.84 -5.62 3.51
CA GLU A 62 -22.55 -6.66 4.25
C GLU A 62 -22.60 -7.99 3.50
N LYS A 63 -22.68 -7.95 2.16
CA LYS A 63 -22.68 -9.15 1.29
C LYS A 63 -21.30 -9.78 1.15
N GLN A 64 -20.25 -9.00 1.33
CA GLN A 64 -18.86 -9.41 1.08
C GLN A 64 -18.08 -9.72 2.37
N ILE A 65 -18.61 -9.37 3.56
CA ILE A 65 -17.94 -9.66 4.81
C ILE A 65 -17.98 -11.17 5.10
N TYR A 66 -16.86 -11.73 5.56
CA TYR A 66 -16.81 -13.09 6.07
C TYR A 66 -17.35 -13.11 7.50
N ARG A 67 -18.51 -13.73 7.69
CA ARG A 67 -19.21 -13.87 8.97
C ARG A 67 -19.32 -15.34 9.36
N PHE A 68 -19.14 -15.63 10.65
CA PHE A 68 -19.20 -16.99 11.17
C PHE A 68 -19.55 -16.96 12.68
N SER A 69 -20.00 -18.11 13.21
CA SER A 69 -20.29 -18.26 14.63
C SER A 69 -19.24 -19.12 15.32
N LYS A 70 -18.91 -18.80 16.57
CA LYS A 70 -18.09 -19.61 17.44
C LYS A 70 -18.73 -19.64 18.84
N GLY A 71 -19.35 -20.78 19.19
CA GLY A 71 -20.26 -20.82 20.34
C GLY A 71 -21.42 -19.85 20.12
N ASP A 72 -21.71 -19.03 21.12
CA ASP A 72 -22.76 -18.01 21.04
C ASP A 72 -22.30 -16.67 20.44
N SER A 73 -21.05 -16.58 20.02
CA SER A 73 -20.48 -15.35 19.47
C SER A 73 -20.69 -15.28 17.95
N ASP A 74 -21.21 -14.15 17.49
CA ASP A 74 -21.34 -13.78 16.08
C ASP A 74 -20.14 -12.93 15.68
N LEU A 75 -19.29 -13.45 14.82
CA LEU A 75 -17.96 -12.94 14.50
C LEU A 75 -17.82 -12.66 13.02
N SER A 76 -16.98 -11.70 12.68
CA SER A 76 -16.62 -11.38 11.29
C SER A 76 -15.12 -11.14 11.13
N LEU A 77 -14.61 -11.40 9.93
CA LEU A 77 -13.26 -10.97 9.53
C LEU A 77 -13.29 -9.51 9.08
N ARG A 78 -12.30 -8.72 9.48
CA ARG A 78 -12.21 -7.30 9.08
C ARG A 78 -12.17 -7.15 7.56
N PHE A 79 -13.01 -6.26 7.04
CA PHE A 79 -13.15 -5.94 5.62
C PHE A 79 -12.15 -4.87 5.15
N ASP A 80 -11.78 -3.97 6.04
CA ASP A 80 -10.79 -2.90 5.90
C ASP A 80 -10.04 -2.71 7.23
N LEU A 81 -9.16 -1.71 7.28
CA LEU A 81 -8.43 -1.33 8.50
C LEU A 81 -8.96 -0.05 9.14
N THR A 82 -9.92 0.64 8.49
CA THR A 82 -10.43 1.96 8.92
C THR A 82 -11.60 1.84 9.90
N VAL A 83 -12.54 0.91 9.67
CA VAL A 83 -13.64 0.64 10.62
C VAL A 83 -13.10 0.12 11.97
N PRO A 84 -12.17 -0.86 12.01
CA PRO A 84 -11.51 -1.24 13.25
C PRO A 84 -10.74 -0.11 13.95
N LEU A 85 -10.13 0.81 13.16
CA LEU A 85 -9.48 2.00 13.70
C LEU A 85 -10.48 2.92 14.41
N ALA A 86 -11.62 3.20 13.79
CA ALA A 86 -12.64 4.06 14.38
C ALA A 86 -13.11 3.54 15.74
N LYS A 87 -13.37 2.22 15.84
CA LYS A 87 -13.67 1.54 17.10
C LYS A 87 -12.51 1.67 18.10
N TYR A 88 -11.27 1.44 17.65
CA TYR A 88 -10.08 1.52 18.49
C TYR A 88 -9.90 2.92 19.09
N VAL A 89 -10.01 3.97 18.29
CA VAL A 89 -9.85 5.36 18.74
C VAL A 89 -10.96 5.74 19.71
N ALA A 90 -12.21 5.31 19.45
CA ALA A 90 -13.32 5.55 20.38
C ALA A 90 -13.09 4.85 21.72
N LEU A 91 -12.63 3.60 21.71
CA LEU A 91 -12.38 2.80 22.92
C LEU A 91 -11.22 3.35 23.77
N HIS A 92 -10.14 3.78 23.11
CA HIS A 92 -8.88 4.22 23.75
C HIS A 92 -8.68 5.74 23.73
N TYR A 93 -9.76 6.50 23.58
CA TYR A 93 -9.69 7.94 23.43
C TYR A 93 -8.83 8.64 24.50
N ASN A 94 -8.97 8.24 25.75
CA ASN A 94 -8.29 8.86 26.89
C ASN A 94 -6.79 8.49 26.99
N GLU A 95 -6.36 7.44 26.32
CA GLU A 95 -4.97 6.99 26.26
C GLU A 95 -4.22 7.53 25.04
N LEU A 96 -4.94 8.10 24.05
CA LEU A 96 -4.36 8.60 22.81
C LEU A 96 -4.06 10.09 22.87
N ALA A 97 -3.02 10.52 22.19
CA ALA A 97 -2.71 11.94 21.94
C ALA A 97 -3.18 12.33 20.55
N PHE A 98 -3.86 13.49 20.45
CA PHE A 98 -4.38 14.01 19.18
C PHE A 98 -3.58 15.23 18.67
N PRO A 99 -3.39 15.40 17.33
CA PRO A 99 -3.86 14.49 16.30
C PRO A 99 -3.15 13.13 16.37
N PHE A 100 -3.94 12.05 16.37
CA PHE A 100 -3.43 10.68 16.41
C PHE A 100 -3.02 10.23 15.01
N ARG A 101 -1.74 9.90 14.84
CA ARG A 101 -1.14 9.49 13.58
C ARG A 101 -0.75 8.01 13.66
N ARG A 102 -1.42 7.15 12.88
CA ARG A 102 -1.15 5.72 12.89
C ARG A 102 -0.89 5.18 11.49
N PHE A 103 -0.11 4.11 11.39
CA PHE A 103 -0.13 3.24 10.22
C PHE A 103 -0.44 1.80 10.61
N GLN A 104 -1.05 1.06 9.69
CA GLN A 104 -1.28 -0.38 9.85
C GLN A 104 -1.03 -1.07 8.53
N ILE A 105 -0.20 -2.12 8.54
CA ILE A 105 0.00 -3.02 7.40
C ILE A 105 -0.57 -4.36 7.83
N GLY A 106 -1.71 -4.74 7.27
CA GLY A 106 -2.44 -5.91 7.73
C GLY A 106 -3.29 -6.55 6.63
N LYS A 107 -3.65 -7.82 6.85
CA LYS A 107 -4.56 -8.55 5.97
C LYS A 107 -6.00 -8.13 6.22
N VAL A 108 -6.76 -8.02 5.14
CA VAL A 108 -8.21 -7.80 5.13
C VAL A 108 -8.87 -8.84 4.24
N TYR A 109 -10.20 -9.03 4.41
CA TYR A 109 -10.93 -10.15 3.84
C TYR A 109 -12.21 -9.67 3.15
N ARG A 110 -12.36 -9.99 1.86
CA ARG A 110 -13.53 -9.63 1.07
C ARG A 110 -14.05 -10.81 0.30
N GLY A 111 -15.33 -11.17 0.48
CA GLY A 111 -16.00 -12.29 -0.17
C GLY A 111 -16.37 -12.06 -1.65
N GLU A 112 -15.76 -11.03 -2.29
CA GLU A 112 -16.01 -10.74 -3.69
C GLU A 112 -15.51 -11.86 -4.64
N ARG A 113 -16.00 -11.82 -5.89
CA ARG A 113 -15.53 -12.75 -6.91
C ARG A 113 -14.05 -12.52 -7.20
N ALA A 114 -13.22 -13.56 -7.02
CA ALA A 114 -11.80 -13.48 -7.33
C ALA A 114 -11.59 -13.16 -8.82
N GLN A 115 -10.74 -12.15 -9.08
CA GLN A 115 -10.36 -11.69 -10.42
C GLN A 115 -8.87 -11.40 -10.44
N ARG A 116 -8.30 -11.19 -11.64
CA ARG A 116 -6.89 -10.79 -11.79
C ARG A 116 -6.59 -9.52 -10.99
N GLY A 117 -5.65 -9.59 -10.04
CA GLY A 117 -5.31 -8.49 -9.13
C GLY A 117 -6.34 -8.20 -8.03
N ARG A 118 -7.41 -9.02 -7.89
CA ARG A 118 -8.38 -8.94 -6.78
C ARG A 118 -8.42 -10.25 -6.03
N PHE A 119 -8.07 -10.17 -4.74
CA PHE A 119 -7.96 -11.29 -3.85
C PHE A 119 -9.02 -11.21 -2.75
N ARG A 120 -9.34 -12.35 -2.16
CA ARG A 120 -10.26 -12.47 -1.00
C ARG A 120 -9.54 -12.27 0.33
N GLU A 121 -8.25 -12.54 0.37
CA GLU A 121 -7.33 -12.18 1.44
C GLU A 121 -6.20 -11.37 0.82
N PHE A 122 -5.95 -10.18 1.34
CA PHE A 122 -4.90 -9.31 0.80
C PHE A 122 -4.39 -8.31 1.84
N TYR A 123 -3.15 -7.87 1.69
CA TYR A 123 -2.56 -6.82 2.51
C TYR A 123 -3.00 -5.44 2.05
N GLN A 124 -3.45 -4.64 3.02
CA GLN A 124 -3.55 -3.19 2.91
C GLN A 124 -2.47 -2.54 3.77
N ALA A 125 -1.98 -1.38 3.35
CA ALA A 125 -1.11 -0.51 4.11
C ALA A 125 -1.78 0.85 4.22
N ASP A 126 -2.35 1.11 5.39
CA ASP A 126 -3.15 2.29 5.67
C ASP A 126 -2.38 3.24 6.57
N ILE A 127 -2.51 4.54 6.30
CA ILE A 127 -2.15 5.62 7.21
C ILE A 127 -3.37 6.49 7.45
N ASP A 128 -3.55 6.94 8.69
CA ASP A 128 -4.61 7.88 9.07
C ASP A 128 -4.11 8.88 10.10
N VAL A 129 -4.61 10.10 9.99
CA VAL A 129 -4.50 11.14 11.00
C VAL A 129 -5.90 11.43 11.52
N ILE A 130 -6.10 11.27 12.82
CA ILE A 130 -7.39 11.50 13.50
C ILE A 130 -7.25 12.74 14.38
N GLY A 131 -8.14 13.71 14.18
CA GLY A 131 -8.28 14.89 15.02
C GLY A 131 -9.25 14.71 16.19
N ASP A 132 -9.26 15.68 17.11
CA ASP A 132 -10.23 15.79 18.19
C ASP A 132 -11.03 17.08 18.02
N GLY A 133 -12.31 16.99 17.70
CA GLY A 133 -13.19 18.09 17.36
C GLY A 133 -12.98 18.61 15.93
N GLU A 134 -11.73 18.91 15.57
CA GLU A 134 -11.32 19.40 14.24
C GLU A 134 -10.00 18.76 13.77
N LEU A 135 -9.73 18.86 12.50
CA LEU A 135 -8.48 18.42 11.90
C LEU A 135 -8.09 19.38 10.78
N ASP A 136 -6.93 20.03 10.92
CA ASP A 136 -6.43 21.01 9.96
C ASP A 136 -6.26 20.41 8.56
N ILE A 137 -6.60 21.20 7.53
CA ILE A 137 -6.53 20.80 6.10
C ILE A 137 -5.10 20.52 5.63
N MET A 138 -4.07 20.98 6.35
CA MET A 138 -2.68 20.67 6.04
C MET A 138 -2.39 19.17 6.10
N ASN A 139 -3.12 18.41 6.92
CA ASN A 139 -3.00 16.95 6.94
C ASN A 139 -3.44 16.35 5.60
N ASP A 140 -4.42 16.93 4.92
CA ASP A 140 -4.85 16.50 3.58
C ASP A 140 -3.80 16.80 2.51
N ALA A 141 -2.99 17.83 2.67
CA ALA A 141 -1.89 18.13 1.76
C ALA A 141 -0.67 17.22 1.99
N GLU A 142 -0.43 16.78 3.22
CA GLU A 142 0.70 15.90 3.55
C GLU A 142 0.49 14.46 3.06
N ILE A 143 -0.74 13.95 3.07
CA ILE A 143 -1.05 12.58 2.63
C ILE A 143 -0.57 12.27 1.20
N PRO A 144 -0.83 13.08 0.18
CA PRO A 144 -0.28 12.84 -1.16
C PRO A 144 1.25 12.89 -1.23
N ALA A 145 1.90 13.71 -0.40
CA ALA A 145 3.36 13.73 -0.31
C ALA A 145 3.92 12.41 0.21
N ILE A 146 3.24 11.78 1.16
CA ILE A 146 3.61 10.46 1.67
C ILE A 146 3.45 9.38 0.58
N ILE A 147 2.37 9.46 -0.22
CA ILE A 147 2.18 8.55 -1.37
C ILE A 147 3.35 8.70 -2.36
N TYR A 148 3.70 9.95 -2.70
CA TYR A 148 4.81 10.26 -3.60
C TYR A 148 6.14 9.68 -3.08
N ASP A 149 6.46 9.88 -1.81
CA ASP A 149 7.67 9.37 -1.19
C ASP A 149 7.73 7.83 -1.17
N VAL A 150 6.62 7.17 -0.83
CA VAL A 150 6.52 5.71 -0.84
C VAL A 150 6.79 5.16 -2.25
N PHE A 151 6.11 5.68 -3.26
CA PHE A 151 6.23 5.16 -4.63
C PHE A 151 7.61 5.46 -5.22
N SER A 152 8.15 6.65 -4.96
CA SER A 152 9.51 7.02 -5.34
C SER A 152 10.57 6.17 -4.64
N ALA A 153 10.37 5.84 -3.36
CA ALA A 153 11.25 4.94 -2.61
C ALA A 153 11.23 3.52 -3.18
N MET A 154 10.08 3.04 -3.64
CA MET A 154 9.96 1.75 -4.32
C MET A 154 10.65 1.73 -5.69
N GLY A 155 10.78 2.89 -6.37
CA GLY A 155 11.34 3.03 -7.71
C GLY A 155 10.33 3.38 -8.80
N LEU A 156 9.06 3.59 -8.46
CA LEU A 156 8.05 4.10 -9.39
C LEU A 156 8.29 5.58 -9.69
N LYS A 157 8.20 5.98 -10.95
CA LYS A 157 8.32 7.36 -11.43
C LYS A 157 7.05 7.82 -12.12
N ARG A 158 6.44 6.93 -12.91
CA ARG A 158 5.30 7.23 -13.78
C ARG A 158 3.98 6.86 -13.14
N PHE A 159 3.60 7.64 -12.13
CA PHE A 159 2.30 7.55 -11.45
C PHE A 159 1.69 8.94 -11.29
N GLN A 160 0.39 9.01 -11.13
CA GLN A 160 -0.32 10.27 -10.89
C GLN A 160 -1.28 10.12 -9.73
N ILE A 161 -1.15 11.04 -8.77
CA ILE A 161 -2.08 11.20 -7.65
C ILE A 161 -3.16 12.16 -8.10
N ARG A 162 -4.36 11.65 -8.32
CA ARG A 162 -5.55 12.41 -8.69
C ARG A 162 -6.22 12.89 -7.42
N ILE A 163 -6.62 14.14 -7.37
CA ILE A 163 -7.14 14.80 -6.17
C ILE A 163 -8.43 15.54 -6.50
N ASN A 164 -9.42 15.37 -5.67
CA ASN A 164 -10.68 16.12 -5.72
C ASN A 164 -11.15 16.47 -4.30
N ASN A 165 -12.23 17.21 -4.20
CA ASN A 165 -12.92 17.48 -2.93
C ASN A 165 -14.43 17.26 -3.11
N ARG A 166 -15.02 16.40 -2.27
CA ARG A 166 -16.45 16.08 -2.34
C ARG A 166 -17.35 17.29 -2.07
N ARG A 167 -16.87 18.27 -1.30
CA ARG A 167 -17.62 19.52 -1.07
C ARG A 167 -17.75 20.33 -2.35
N VAL A 168 -16.73 20.32 -3.22
CA VAL A 168 -16.81 20.96 -4.56
C VAL A 168 -17.92 20.30 -5.39
N LEU A 169 -17.95 18.98 -5.45
CA LEU A 169 -18.98 18.24 -6.19
C LEU A 169 -20.38 18.46 -5.60
N ASN A 170 -20.53 18.28 -4.29
CA ASN A 170 -21.82 18.44 -3.61
C ASN A 170 -22.34 19.87 -3.70
N GLY A 171 -21.48 20.89 -3.54
CA GLY A 171 -21.85 22.29 -3.70
C GLY A 171 -22.28 22.62 -5.13
N PHE A 172 -21.59 22.05 -6.14
CA PHE A 172 -22.01 22.19 -7.52
C PHE A 172 -23.40 21.54 -7.78
N TYR A 173 -23.63 20.33 -7.24
CA TYR A 173 -24.93 19.67 -7.36
C TYR A 173 -26.03 20.44 -6.61
N SER A 174 -25.70 21.06 -5.48
CA SER A 174 -26.61 21.96 -4.74
C SER A 174 -27.04 23.18 -5.59
N MET A 175 -26.10 23.81 -6.31
CA MET A 175 -26.41 24.91 -7.24
C MET A 175 -27.39 24.50 -8.35
N LEU A 176 -27.43 23.23 -8.73
CA LEU A 176 -28.35 22.66 -9.70
C LEU A 176 -29.67 22.17 -9.07
N GLY A 177 -29.83 22.31 -7.73
CA GLY A 177 -30.99 21.80 -6.99
C GLY A 177 -31.01 20.27 -6.84
N LEU A 178 -29.85 19.62 -6.88
CA LEU A 178 -29.69 18.16 -6.93
C LEU A 178 -29.07 17.59 -5.65
N THR A 179 -29.23 18.23 -4.51
CA THR A 179 -28.60 17.80 -3.23
C THR A 179 -29.02 16.38 -2.84
N GLU A 180 -30.29 16.01 -3.00
CA GLU A 180 -30.80 14.68 -2.65
C GLU A 180 -30.24 13.57 -3.57
N GLN A 181 -30.00 13.87 -4.84
CA GLN A 181 -29.49 12.94 -5.85
C GLN A 181 -27.96 12.85 -5.87
N SER A 182 -27.25 13.70 -5.10
CA SER A 182 -25.78 13.83 -5.17
C SER A 182 -25.05 12.50 -5.04
N GLY A 183 -25.49 11.61 -4.16
CA GLY A 183 -24.90 10.28 -3.98
C GLY A 183 -25.03 9.36 -5.20
N GLU A 184 -26.16 9.40 -5.91
CA GLU A 184 -26.40 8.62 -7.13
C GLU A 184 -25.64 9.21 -8.32
N ILE A 185 -25.59 10.53 -8.41
CA ILE A 185 -24.81 11.26 -9.42
C ILE A 185 -23.33 10.89 -9.28
N MET A 186 -22.76 10.95 -8.07
CA MET A 186 -21.36 10.58 -7.83
C MET A 186 -21.08 9.13 -8.21
N ARG A 187 -21.96 8.17 -7.85
CA ARG A 187 -21.81 6.75 -8.23
C ARG A 187 -21.89 6.53 -9.75
N THR A 188 -22.61 7.39 -10.47
CA THR A 188 -22.73 7.30 -11.93
C THR A 188 -21.53 7.94 -12.62
N VAL A 189 -21.10 9.12 -12.18
CA VAL A 189 -19.92 9.83 -12.69
C VAL A 189 -18.63 9.00 -12.53
N ASP A 190 -18.46 8.31 -11.42
CA ASP A 190 -17.31 7.40 -11.18
C ASP A 190 -17.13 6.32 -12.26
N LYS A 191 -18.18 6.02 -13.00
CA LYS A 191 -18.10 5.01 -14.07
C LYS A 191 -17.64 5.60 -15.41
N ILE A 192 -17.45 6.94 -15.51
CA ILE A 192 -17.26 7.63 -16.80
C ILE A 192 -16.07 7.08 -17.60
N GLU A 193 -14.97 6.75 -16.94
CA GLU A 193 -13.80 6.15 -17.60
C GLU A 193 -14.07 4.74 -18.18
N LYS A 194 -15.07 4.04 -17.64
CA LYS A 194 -15.39 2.67 -18.04
C LYS A 194 -16.49 2.58 -19.11
N ILE A 195 -17.51 3.44 -19.01
CA ILE A 195 -18.72 3.36 -19.86
C ILE A 195 -18.85 4.55 -20.79
N GLY A 196 -18.01 5.58 -20.67
CA GLY A 196 -18.03 6.78 -21.49
C GLY A 196 -19.10 7.82 -21.08
N PRO A 197 -18.96 9.07 -21.54
CA PRO A 197 -19.85 10.16 -21.17
C PRO A 197 -21.28 9.98 -21.65
N ASP A 198 -21.50 9.42 -22.82
CA ASP A 198 -22.85 9.23 -23.39
C ASP A 198 -23.68 8.26 -22.54
N MET A 199 -23.06 7.18 -22.08
CA MET A 199 -23.76 6.22 -21.22
C MET A 199 -23.98 6.79 -19.82
N VAL A 200 -23.03 7.56 -19.27
CA VAL A 200 -23.22 8.30 -18.01
C VAL A 200 -24.39 9.26 -18.14
N ARG A 201 -24.48 10.03 -19.22
CA ARG A 201 -25.61 10.92 -19.51
C ARG A 201 -26.95 10.17 -19.52
N ALA A 202 -27.00 9.05 -20.23
CA ALA A 202 -28.20 8.23 -20.29
C ALA A 202 -28.65 7.75 -18.91
N ILE A 203 -27.72 7.25 -18.08
CA ILE A 203 -28.03 6.82 -16.71
C ILE A 203 -28.50 8.01 -15.84
N LEU A 204 -27.86 9.18 -15.95
CA LEU A 204 -28.28 10.37 -15.19
C LEU A 204 -29.71 10.78 -15.54
N VAL A 205 -30.10 10.72 -16.80
CA VAL A 205 -31.45 11.09 -17.25
C VAL A 205 -32.45 9.95 -16.96
N ASP A 206 -32.13 8.71 -17.33
CA ASP A 206 -33.09 7.62 -17.34
C ASP A 206 -33.26 6.96 -15.96
N ASP A 207 -32.19 6.81 -15.18
CA ASP A 207 -32.20 6.13 -13.88
C ASP A 207 -32.26 7.12 -12.71
N VAL A 208 -31.38 8.16 -12.71
CA VAL A 208 -31.35 9.18 -11.64
C VAL A 208 -32.46 10.24 -11.81
N LYS A 209 -33.13 10.27 -12.98
CA LYS A 209 -34.28 11.14 -13.29
C LYS A 209 -33.93 12.62 -13.36
N LEU A 210 -32.73 12.97 -13.79
CA LEU A 210 -32.33 14.34 -14.06
C LEU A 210 -32.91 14.86 -15.39
N THR A 211 -32.99 16.16 -15.53
CA THR A 211 -33.24 16.76 -16.86
C THR A 211 -32.02 16.64 -17.75
N GLY A 212 -32.22 16.69 -19.07
CA GLY A 212 -31.12 16.67 -20.04
C GLY A 212 -30.12 17.80 -19.80
N GLU A 213 -30.62 19.01 -19.46
CA GLU A 213 -29.79 20.18 -19.15
C GLU A 213 -28.91 19.96 -17.89
N GLN A 214 -29.50 19.42 -16.83
CA GLN A 214 -28.76 19.12 -15.59
C GLN A 214 -27.64 18.06 -15.85
N ALA A 215 -27.94 17.01 -16.62
CA ALA A 215 -26.96 16.00 -16.98
C ALA A 215 -25.82 16.61 -17.83
N ASP A 216 -26.13 17.48 -18.78
CA ASP A 216 -25.14 18.17 -19.63
C ASP A 216 -24.26 19.12 -18.82
N GLU A 217 -24.82 19.88 -17.87
CA GLU A 217 -24.04 20.77 -16.98
C GLU A 217 -23.11 19.95 -16.04
N ILE A 218 -23.55 18.79 -15.54
CA ILE A 218 -22.69 17.88 -14.75
C ILE A 218 -21.53 17.38 -15.60
N LEU A 219 -21.80 16.89 -16.80
CA LEU A 219 -20.75 16.39 -17.71
C LEU A 219 -19.76 17.48 -18.09
N LYS A 220 -20.23 18.68 -18.37
CA LYS A 220 -19.39 19.84 -18.65
C LYS A 220 -18.52 20.23 -17.47
N PHE A 221 -19.05 20.20 -16.25
CA PHE A 221 -18.30 20.50 -15.03
C PHE A 221 -17.18 19.48 -14.78
N ILE A 222 -17.48 18.20 -14.83
CA ILE A 222 -16.47 17.15 -14.59
C ILE A 222 -15.46 17.02 -15.73
N ALA A 223 -15.75 17.55 -16.92
CA ALA A 223 -14.84 17.60 -18.06
C ALA A 223 -13.85 18.77 -17.99
N ILE A 224 -13.93 19.65 -16.98
CA ILE A 224 -12.93 20.70 -16.78
C ILE A 224 -11.55 20.05 -16.59
N THR A 225 -10.62 20.35 -17.48
CA THR A 225 -9.26 19.79 -17.51
C THR A 225 -8.25 20.85 -17.89
N GLY A 226 -6.98 20.57 -17.65
CA GLY A 226 -5.87 21.49 -17.89
C GLY A 226 -4.76 21.28 -16.86
N THR A 227 -3.92 22.29 -16.65
CA THR A 227 -3.04 22.37 -15.48
C THR A 227 -3.83 22.54 -14.19
N ASN A 228 -3.22 22.27 -13.04
CA ASN A 228 -3.90 22.47 -11.76
C ASN A 228 -4.36 23.93 -11.58
N GLU A 229 -3.55 24.89 -12.03
CA GLU A 229 -3.87 26.33 -11.98
C GLU A 229 -5.08 26.68 -12.86
N GLU A 230 -5.15 26.14 -14.09
CA GLU A 230 -6.27 26.35 -15.01
C GLU A 230 -7.58 25.76 -14.47
N ILE A 231 -7.51 24.56 -13.90
CA ILE A 231 -8.67 23.91 -13.28
C ILE A 231 -9.15 24.76 -12.08
N LEU A 232 -8.26 25.16 -11.17
CA LEU A 232 -8.62 25.99 -10.02
C LEU A 232 -9.16 27.35 -10.44
N ALA A 233 -8.60 27.97 -11.49
CA ALA A 233 -9.12 29.22 -12.05
C ALA A 233 -10.54 29.05 -12.60
N SER A 234 -10.81 27.92 -13.27
CA SER A 234 -12.17 27.59 -13.76
C SER A 234 -13.15 27.38 -12.62
N LEU A 235 -12.76 26.65 -11.57
CA LEU A 235 -13.58 26.43 -10.37
C LEU A 235 -13.89 27.72 -9.63
N LYS A 236 -12.94 28.67 -9.57
CA LYS A 236 -13.13 29.98 -8.95
C LYS A 236 -14.31 30.74 -9.53
N GLY A 237 -14.66 30.54 -10.81
CA GLY A 237 -15.82 31.14 -11.47
C GLY A 237 -17.18 30.71 -10.89
N TYR A 238 -17.22 29.65 -10.10
CA TYR A 238 -18.42 29.16 -9.42
C TYR A 238 -18.53 29.66 -7.97
N CYS A 239 -17.44 30.18 -7.37
CA CYS A 239 -17.46 30.69 -5.99
C CYS A 239 -18.45 31.82 -5.77
N GLY A 240 -18.94 31.93 -4.53
CA GLY A 240 -19.96 32.92 -4.13
C GLY A 240 -21.39 32.49 -4.45
N ARG A 241 -21.62 31.28 -4.93
CA ARG A 241 -22.95 30.76 -5.27
C ARG A 241 -23.47 29.71 -4.27
N ASP A 242 -22.56 29.02 -3.58
CA ASP A 242 -22.89 27.98 -2.61
C ASP A 242 -21.75 27.87 -1.57
N GLU A 243 -22.07 27.94 -0.27
CA GLU A 243 -21.07 27.93 0.81
C GLU A 243 -20.29 26.62 0.90
N LEU A 244 -20.93 25.50 0.58
CA LEU A 244 -20.26 24.20 0.60
C LEU A 244 -19.22 24.10 -0.54
N PHE A 245 -19.58 24.66 -1.72
CA PHE A 245 -18.65 24.76 -2.84
C PHE A 245 -17.45 25.64 -2.50
N ASP A 246 -17.70 26.82 -1.94
CA ASP A 246 -16.64 27.78 -1.57
C ASP A 246 -15.65 27.15 -0.59
N ARG A 247 -16.16 26.50 0.44
CA ARG A 247 -15.32 25.75 1.39
C ARG A 247 -14.52 24.64 0.70
N GLY A 248 -15.15 23.84 -0.16
CA GLY A 248 -14.48 22.79 -0.91
C GLY A 248 -13.38 23.32 -1.83
N TYR A 249 -13.63 24.45 -2.48
CA TYR A 249 -12.65 25.15 -3.32
C TYR A 249 -11.44 25.64 -2.50
N GLU A 250 -11.65 26.25 -1.35
CA GLU A 250 -10.57 26.71 -0.46
C GLU A 250 -9.72 25.53 0.04
N GLU A 251 -10.36 24.45 0.47
CA GLU A 251 -9.67 23.23 0.89
C GLU A 251 -8.83 22.64 -0.24
N LEU A 252 -9.40 22.44 -1.44
CA LEU A 252 -8.72 21.90 -2.61
C LEU A 252 -7.54 22.79 -3.03
N SER A 253 -7.76 24.11 -3.08
CA SER A 253 -6.72 25.10 -3.43
C SER A 253 -5.56 25.06 -2.44
N THR A 254 -5.87 24.91 -1.14
CA THR A 254 -4.86 24.77 -0.07
C THR A 254 -4.03 23.51 -0.26
N VAL A 255 -4.67 22.37 -0.50
CA VAL A 255 -3.99 21.09 -0.74
C VAL A 255 -3.03 21.19 -1.93
N ILE A 256 -3.51 21.70 -3.06
CA ILE A 256 -2.70 21.83 -4.30
C ILE A 256 -1.53 22.79 -4.09
N LYS A 257 -1.76 23.92 -3.42
CA LYS A 257 -0.71 24.91 -3.11
C LYS A 257 0.46 24.32 -2.31
N TYR A 258 0.15 23.50 -1.30
CA TYR A 258 1.21 22.98 -0.40
C TYR A 258 1.90 21.73 -0.92
N LEU A 259 1.33 21.00 -1.88
CA LEU A 259 1.98 19.83 -2.47
C LEU A 259 3.35 20.13 -3.07
N GLY A 260 3.48 21.25 -3.78
CA GLY A 260 4.79 21.69 -4.29
C GLY A 260 5.79 21.98 -3.16
N GLY A 261 5.32 22.55 -2.04
CA GLY A 261 6.13 22.80 -0.84
C GLY A 261 6.60 21.51 -0.14
N PHE A 262 5.82 20.43 -0.22
CA PHE A 262 6.22 19.10 0.25
C PHE A 262 7.15 18.35 -0.74
N GLY A 263 7.51 18.95 -1.87
CA GLY A 263 8.45 18.38 -2.85
C GLY A 263 7.83 17.38 -3.83
N VAL A 264 6.50 17.34 -3.93
CA VAL A 264 5.82 16.49 -4.92
C VAL A 264 5.99 17.12 -6.31
N ALA A 265 6.51 16.35 -7.28
CA ALA A 265 6.69 16.83 -8.64
C ALA A 265 5.34 17.07 -9.33
N GLN A 266 5.26 18.17 -10.12
CA GLN A 266 4.00 18.63 -10.73
C GLN A 266 3.34 17.58 -11.61
N GLU A 267 4.12 16.76 -12.29
CA GLU A 267 3.66 15.65 -13.13
C GLU A 267 3.03 14.50 -12.34
N ASN A 268 3.28 14.41 -11.03
CA ASN A 268 2.81 13.32 -10.19
C ASN A 268 1.49 13.62 -9.45
N PHE A 269 0.92 14.83 -9.57
CA PHE A 269 -0.38 15.12 -9.00
C PHE A 269 -1.26 15.98 -9.91
N LYS A 270 -2.58 15.77 -9.86
CA LYS A 270 -3.55 16.46 -10.70
C LYS A 270 -4.89 16.61 -10.00
N VAL A 271 -5.50 17.78 -10.12
CA VAL A 271 -6.93 17.96 -9.83
C VAL A 271 -7.75 17.21 -10.87
N ASP A 272 -8.68 16.36 -10.42
CA ASP A 272 -9.50 15.54 -11.30
C ASP A 272 -10.93 15.42 -10.76
N LEU A 273 -11.85 16.16 -11.38
CA LEU A 273 -13.24 16.24 -10.96
C LEU A 273 -14.05 14.96 -11.22
N THR A 274 -13.50 14.03 -11.99
CA THR A 274 -14.15 12.73 -12.23
C THR A 274 -14.02 11.78 -11.06
N ILE A 275 -13.08 12.03 -10.12
CA ILE A 275 -13.00 11.26 -8.87
C ILE A 275 -14.14 11.69 -7.97
N ALA A 276 -15.26 11.03 -8.11
CA ALA A 276 -16.46 11.26 -7.30
C ALA A 276 -16.62 10.19 -6.22
N ARG A 277 -16.00 9.00 -6.41
CA ARG A 277 -16.15 7.84 -5.56
C ARG A 277 -15.02 7.74 -4.52
N GLY A 278 -15.21 6.90 -3.65
CA GLY A 278 -14.46 6.44 -2.50
C GLY A 278 -15.45 5.73 -1.60
N LEU A 279 -15.04 5.33 -0.43
CA LEU A 279 -15.97 4.78 0.56
C LEU A 279 -17.02 5.86 0.90
N ASP A 280 -18.25 5.44 1.12
CA ASP A 280 -19.40 6.36 1.32
C ASP A 280 -19.24 7.30 2.54
N TYR A 281 -18.23 7.09 3.37
CA TYR A 281 -17.93 7.91 4.52
C TYR A 281 -17.00 9.11 4.24
N TYR A 282 -16.43 9.28 3.04
CA TYR A 282 -15.61 10.46 2.73
C TYR A 282 -16.47 11.72 2.63
N THR A 283 -15.98 12.82 3.22
CA THR A 283 -16.71 14.09 3.35
C THR A 283 -16.01 15.28 2.72
N GLY A 284 -14.72 15.19 2.45
CA GLY A 284 -13.88 16.29 1.95
C GLY A 284 -12.96 15.84 0.81
N THR A 285 -11.65 16.10 0.97
CA THR A 285 -10.62 15.69 0.00
C THR A 285 -10.65 14.19 -0.26
N VAL A 286 -10.48 13.80 -1.52
CA VAL A 286 -10.39 12.41 -1.96
C VAL A 286 -9.17 12.24 -2.87
N TYR A 287 -8.54 11.07 -2.78
CA TYR A 287 -7.34 10.73 -3.53
C TYR A 287 -7.50 9.42 -4.26
N GLU A 288 -6.93 9.36 -5.45
CA GLU A 288 -6.79 8.15 -6.22
C GLU A 288 -5.45 8.15 -6.96
N THR A 289 -4.67 7.09 -6.85
CA THR A 289 -3.38 7.01 -7.53
C THR A 289 -3.39 5.92 -8.58
N ALA A 290 -3.04 6.29 -9.81
CA ALA A 290 -2.94 5.41 -10.96
C ALA A 290 -1.51 5.35 -11.50
N LEU A 291 -1.15 4.21 -12.09
CA LEU A 291 0.09 4.03 -12.84
C LEU A 291 -0.14 4.46 -14.28
N LEU A 292 0.59 5.47 -14.76
CA LEU A 292 0.33 6.10 -16.07
C LEU A 292 0.56 5.15 -17.25
N ASP A 293 1.55 4.27 -17.15
CA ASP A 293 1.86 3.29 -18.20
C ASP A 293 0.97 2.04 -18.16
N TYR A 294 0.15 1.90 -17.11
CA TYR A 294 -0.68 0.72 -16.85
C TYR A 294 -2.11 1.10 -16.41
N PRO A 295 -2.83 1.93 -17.19
CA PRO A 295 -4.16 2.45 -16.79
C PRO A 295 -5.19 1.33 -16.57
N GLN A 296 -5.03 0.19 -17.24
CA GLN A 296 -5.91 -0.98 -17.09
C GLN A 296 -5.88 -1.59 -15.67
N ILE A 297 -4.86 -1.26 -14.88
CA ILE A 297 -4.75 -1.71 -13.48
C ILE A 297 -5.76 -0.98 -12.59
N GLY A 298 -6.09 0.26 -12.96
CA GLY A 298 -6.88 1.17 -12.14
C GLY A 298 -6.11 1.65 -10.91
N SER A 299 -6.84 2.15 -9.91
CA SER A 299 -6.24 2.69 -8.70
C SER A 299 -5.46 1.66 -7.90
N VAL A 300 -4.25 2.02 -7.47
CA VAL A 300 -3.36 1.22 -6.60
C VAL A 300 -3.29 1.78 -5.17
N CYS A 301 -3.72 3.04 -4.99
CA CYS A 301 -3.85 3.70 -3.70
C CYS A 301 -5.05 4.63 -3.76
N SER A 302 -5.86 4.63 -2.71
CA SER A 302 -7.02 5.54 -2.59
C SER A 302 -7.23 5.94 -1.14
N GLY A 303 -7.93 7.07 -0.94
CA GLY A 303 -8.24 7.57 0.39
C GLY A 303 -9.02 8.86 0.36
N GLY A 304 -9.12 9.50 1.52
CA GLY A 304 -9.78 10.78 1.67
C GLY A 304 -10.04 11.19 3.11
N ARG A 305 -10.66 12.36 3.26
CA ARG A 305 -11.13 12.90 4.53
C ARG A 305 -12.49 12.33 4.89
N TYR A 306 -12.66 11.98 6.14
CA TYR A 306 -13.92 11.52 6.75
C TYR A 306 -14.13 12.24 8.08
N ASP A 307 -15.33 12.77 8.31
CA ASP A 307 -15.64 13.55 9.50
C ASP A 307 -16.44 12.75 10.54
N ASN A 308 -17.17 11.70 10.12
CA ASN A 308 -18.22 11.06 10.93
C ASN A 308 -18.00 9.54 11.13
N LEU A 309 -16.83 8.99 10.81
CA LEU A 309 -16.64 7.53 10.87
C LEU A 309 -16.77 6.95 12.28
N ALA A 310 -16.35 7.71 13.30
CA ALA A 310 -16.40 7.26 14.70
C ALA A 310 -17.78 7.47 15.37
N GLU A 311 -18.74 8.13 14.73
CA GLU A 311 -20.08 8.44 15.30
C GLU A 311 -20.87 7.18 15.72
N TYR A 312 -20.56 6.03 15.14
CA TYR A 312 -21.17 4.75 15.51
C TYR A 312 -20.67 4.19 16.85
N TYR A 313 -19.57 4.74 17.39
CA TYR A 313 -18.90 4.23 18.59
C TYR A 313 -18.78 5.26 19.70
N THR A 314 -18.95 6.55 19.39
CA THR A 314 -18.81 7.66 20.35
C THR A 314 -19.55 8.90 19.86
N ASP A 315 -20.02 9.71 20.83
CA ASP A 315 -20.61 11.04 20.54
C ASP A 315 -19.54 12.11 20.23
N ARG A 316 -18.25 11.76 20.30
CA ARG A 316 -17.15 12.67 20.03
C ARG A 316 -16.98 12.86 18.54
N LYS A 317 -16.73 14.10 18.14
CA LYS A 317 -16.37 14.41 16.75
C LYS A 317 -14.89 14.11 16.53
N LEU A 318 -14.60 13.06 15.79
CA LEU A 318 -13.23 12.57 15.50
C LEU A 318 -13.00 12.55 13.97
N PRO A 319 -12.76 13.73 13.36
CA PRO A 319 -12.48 13.81 11.93
C PRO A 319 -11.14 13.14 11.62
N GLY A 320 -11.03 12.55 10.44
CA GLY A 320 -9.80 11.91 10.00
C GLY A 320 -9.54 12.11 8.52
N VAL A 321 -8.29 11.91 8.13
CA VAL A 321 -7.85 11.79 6.75
C VAL A 321 -6.84 10.68 6.63
N GLY A 322 -6.95 9.87 5.59
CA GLY A 322 -6.01 8.76 5.40
C GLY A 322 -6.06 8.17 4.01
N ILE A 323 -5.14 7.26 3.74
CA ILE A 323 -5.08 6.47 2.50
C ILE A 323 -4.83 5.01 2.79
N SER A 324 -5.18 4.20 1.82
CA SER A 324 -4.91 2.76 1.78
C SER A 324 -4.20 2.39 0.49
N ILE A 325 -3.05 1.74 0.61
CA ILE A 325 -2.36 1.09 -0.51
C ILE A 325 -2.72 -0.39 -0.50
N GLY A 326 -3.28 -0.89 -1.60
CA GLY A 326 -3.52 -2.31 -1.80
C GLY A 326 -2.22 -3.07 -2.10
N VAL A 327 -1.43 -3.41 -1.07
CA VAL A 327 -0.06 -3.94 -1.23
C VAL A 327 -0.02 -5.22 -2.05
N THR A 328 -0.90 -6.17 -1.77
CA THR A 328 -0.97 -7.44 -2.51
C THR A 328 -1.30 -7.20 -3.99
N ARG A 329 -2.24 -6.28 -4.26
CA ARG A 329 -2.62 -5.93 -5.63
C ARG A 329 -1.48 -5.25 -6.37
N LEU A 330 -0.85 -4.24 -5.74
CA LEU A 330 0.29 -3.53 -6.30
C LEU A 330 1.43 -4.52 -6.62
N PHE A 331 1.81 -5.36 -5.66
CA PHE A 331 2.86 -6.35 -5.84
C PHE A 331 2.56 -7.34 -6.97
N TYR A 332 1.34 -7.89 -6.98
CA TYR A 332 0.91 -8.83 -8.03
C TYR A 332 0.99 -8.20 -9.42
N VAL A 333 0.47 -7.00 -9.56
CA VAL A 333 0.43 -6.32 -10.86
C VAL A 333 1.82 -5.94 -11.35
N LEU A 334 2.68 -5.43 -10.45
CA LEU A 334 4.08 -5.12 -10.79
C LEU A 334 4.84 -6.39 -11.22
N GLY A 335 4.57 -7.51 -10.56
CA GLY A 335 5.13 -8.81 -10.96
C GLY A 335 4.67 -9.26 -12.35
N GLU A 336 3.37 -9.15 -12.64
CA GLU A 336 2.79 -9.48 -13.96
C GLU A 336 3.36 -8.60 -15.10
N GLN A 337 3.72 -7.35 -14.82
CA GLN A 337 4.32 -6.44 -15.78
C GLN A 337 5.85 -6.58 -15.87
N GLY A 338 6.45 -7.47 -15.05
CA GLY A 338 7.91 -7.66 -15.02
C GLY A 338 8.66 -6.42 -14.53
N LEU A 339 8.06 -5.65 -13.63
CA LEU A 339 8.62 -4.43 -13.04
C LEU A 339 9.32 -4.70 -11.70
N LEU A 340 9.13 -5.87 -11.10
CA LEU A 340 9.87 -6.24 -9.90
C LEU A 340 11.34 -6.49 -10.26
N ASN A 341 12.23 -5.94 -9.45
CA ASN A 341 13.68 -6.05 -9.69
C ASN A 341 14.19 -7.46 -9.37
N ASP A 342 14.51 -8.23 -10.40
CA ASP A 342 15.04 -9.60 -10.27
C ASP A 342 16.47 -9.64 -9.71
N ALA A 343 17.19 -8.49 -9.70
CA ALA A 343 18.53 -8.38 -9.15
C ALA A 343 18.57 -8.23 -7.63
N LEU A 344 17.39 -8.04 -6.98
CA LEU A 344 17.32 -7.98 -5.52
C LEU A 344 17.85 -9.29 -4.88
N ASN A 345 18.48 -9.12 -3.74
CA ASN A 345 18.92 -10.27 -2.94
C ASN A 345 17.73 -10.92 -2.23
N THR A 346 17.13 -11.91 -2.88
CA THR A 346 16.02 -12.72 -2.36
C THR A 346 16.48 -14.05 -1.76
N ALA A 347 17.79 -14.26 -1.62
CA ALA A 347 18.36 -15.44 -0.99
C ALA A 347 18.04 -15.50 0.51
N PRO A 348 17.90 -16.70 1.10
CA PRO A 348 17.67 -16.87 2.54
C PRO A 348 18.87 -16.40 3.39
N ALA A 349 20.07 -16.39 2.81
CA ALA A 349 21.29 -15.91 3.44
C ALA A 349 22.16 -15.15 2.44
N ASP A 350 23.03 -14.29 2.95
CA ASP A 350 24.05 -13.60 2.16
C ASP A 350 25.28 -14.48 1.94
N VAL A 351 25.54 -15.36 2.91
CA VAL A 351 26.72 -16.23 2.95
C VAL A 351 26.32 -17.63 3.37
N LEU A 352 26.78 -18.64 2.63
CA LEU A 352 26.73 -20.05 3.02
C LEU A 352 28.12 -20.51 3.42
N LEU A 353 28.27 -21.00 4.64
CA LEU A 353 29.50 -21.65 5.11
C LEU A 353 29.43 -23.15 4.84
N LEU A 354 30.41 -23.68 4.14
CA LEU A 354 30.53 -25.09 3.82
C LEU A 354 31.72 -25.72 4.58
N PRO A 355 31.52 -26.20 5.81
CA PRO A 355 32.55 -26.91 6.51
C PRO A 355 32.79 -28.27 5.83
N MET A 356 34.08 -28.64 5.71
CA MET A 356 34.56 -29.91 5.16
C MET A 356 35.40 -30.68 6.18
N THR A 357 35.41 -30.21 7.43
CA THR A 357 36.10 -30.82 8.59
C THR A 357 35.07 -31.43 9.55
N GLU A 358 35.50 -32.38 10.38
CA GLU A 358 34.64 -32.95 11.43
C GLU A 358 34.40 -31.95 12.57
N ASP A 359 35.46 -31.20 12.95
CA ASP A 359 35.30 -30.11 13.92
C ASP A 359 34.73 -28.85 13.25
N LEU A 360 33.59 -28.41 13.72
CA LEU A 360 32.86 -27.24 13.21
C LEU A 360 33.20 -25.95 13.97
N SER A 361 34.09 -25.97 14.95
CA SER A 361 34.35 -24.81 15.84
C SER A 361 34.74 -23.55 15.07
N PHE A 362 35.62 -23.67 14.05
CA PHE A 362 36.03 -22.57 13.19
C PHE A 362 34.84 -22.03 12.38
N ALA A 363 34.05 -22.90 11.79
CA ALA A 363 32.89 -22.54 10.99
C ALA A 363 31.79 -21.84 11.85
N VAL A 364 31.55 -22.31 13.06
CA VAL A 364 30.63 -21.74 14.03
C VAL A 364 31.10 -20.33 14.43
N SER A 365 32.38 -20.18 14.79
CA SER A 365 32.97 -18.88 15.13
C SER A 365 32.85 -17.88 13.97
N LEU A 366 33.14 -18.31 12.75
CA LEU A 366 33.08 -17.48 11.57
C LEU A 366 31.60 -17.07 11.25
N ALA A 367 30.65 -17.98 11.37
CA ALA A 367 29.24 -17.69 11.20
C ALA A 367 28.73 -16.64 12.22
N THR A 368 29.20 -16.72 13.46
CA THR A 368 28.89 -15.75 14.51
C THR A 368 29.42 -14.37 14.15
N ARG A 369 30.70 -14.27 13.75
CA ARG A 369 31.32 -13.00 13.33
C ARG A 369 30.60 -12.35 12.13
N LEU A 370 30.19 -13.16 11.13
CA LEU A 370 29.38 -12.67 10.00
C LEU A 370 28.06 -12.06 10.47
N ARG A 371 27.36 -12.75 11.39
CA ARG A 371 26.07 -12.29 11.94
C ARG A 371 26.22 -11.02 12.78
N GLU A 372 27.27 -10.92 13.60
CA GLU A 372 27.62 -9.71 14.36
C GLU A 372 27.87 -8.49 13.47
N ARG A 373 28.36 -8.71 12.23
CA ARG A 373 28.50 -7.67 11.21
C ARG A 373 27.19 -7.38 10.43
N GLY A 374 26.09 -8.02 10.79
CA GLY A 374 24.77 -7.81 10.16
C GLY A 374 24.58 -8.60 8.85
N LEU A 375 25.43 -9.55 8.54
CA LEU A 375 25.26 -10.46 7.40
C LEU A 375 24.39 -11.67 7.78
N ARG A 376 23.50 -12.07 6.90
CA ARG A 376 22.73 -13.31 7.04
C ARG A 376 23.62 -14.48 6.67
N ALA A 377 24.10 -15.22 7.64
CA ALA A 377 25.02 -16.34 7.46
C ALA A 377 24.37 -17.68 7.81
N GLN A 378 24.39 -18.61 6.88
CA GLN A 378 23.89 -19.97 7.04
C GLN A 378 25.06 -20.97 7.10
N LEU A 379 25.09 -21.81 8.14
CA LEU A 379 25.99 -22.92 8.25
C LEU A 379 25.33 -24.16 7.63
N TYR A 380 25.97 -24.77 6.65
CA TYR A 380 25.50 -26.04 6.06
C TYR A 380 26.00 -27.22 6.85
N THR A 381 25.13 -27.84 7.60
CA THR A 381 25.50 -28.95 8.53
C THR A 381 25.24 -30.36 7.97
N GLU A 382 24.49 -30.43 6.84
CA GLU A 382 24.14 -31.73 6.26
C GLU A 382 25.38 -32.46 5.71
N ASN A 383 25.50 -33.74 6.03
CA ASN A 383 26.55 -34.60 5.50
C ASN A 383 26.22 -35.06 4.07
N LYS A 384 26.47 -34.18 3.10
CA LYS A 384 26.25 -34.40 1.67
C LYS A 384 27.54 -34.20 0.88
N LYS A 385 27.63 -34.83 -0.30
CA LYS A 385 28.73 -34.61 -1.23
C LYS A 385 28.86 -33.16 -1.63
N PHE A 386 30.07 -32.66 -1.87
CA PHE A 386 30.36 -31.26 -2.25
C PHE A 386 29.45 -30.72 -3.36
N LYS A 387 29.25 -31.51 -4.44
CA LYS A 387 28.33 -31.10 -5.52
C LYS A 387 26.91 -30.80 -5.04
N ALA A 388 26.40 -31.57 -4.07
CA ALA A 388 25.05 -31.32 -3.53
C ALA A 388 25.00 -30.06 -2.67
N LYS A 389 26.06 -29.76 -1.91
CA LYS A 389 26.20 -28.50 -1.15
C LYS A 389 26.26 -27.32 -2.08
N MET A 390 26.98 -27.37 -3.20
CA MET A 390 27.05 -26.32 -4.21
C MET A 390 25.70 -26.11 -4.94
N ASN A 391 25.04 -27.22 -5.30
CA ASN A 391 23.71 -27.16 -5.89
C ASN A 391 22.66 -26.48 -4.94
N TYR A 392 22.82 -26.66 -3.63
CA TYR A 392 21.97 -25.97 -2.65
C TYR A 392 22.20 -24.46 -2.69
N ALA A 393 23.46 -24.00 -2.69
CA ALA A 393 23.79 -22.58 -2.79
C ALA A 393 23.23 -21.95 -4.08
N ASP A 394 23.40 -22.64 -5.22
CA ASP A 394 22.89 -22.18 -6.51
C ASP A 394 21.36 -22.13 -6.55
N LYS A 395 20.70 -23.20 -6.10
CA LYS A 395 19.22 -23.26 -6.07
C LYS A 395 18.60 -22.22 -5.15
N THR A 396 19.24 -21.90 -4.02
CA THR A 396 18.80 -20.90 -3.06
C THR A 396 19.26 -19.49 -3.42
N LYS A 397 20.07 -19.33 -4.48
CA LYS A 397 20.61 -18.05 -4.95
C LYS A 397 21.45 -17.32 -3.89
N ILE A 398 22.08 -18.07 -2.96
CA ILE A 398 22.99 -17.48 -1.97
C ILE A 398 24.21 -16.93 -2.70
N PRO A 399 24.52 -15.62 -2.59
CA PRO A 399 25.52 -14.96 -3.43
C PRO A 399 26.97 -15.34 -3.08
N TYR A 400 27.26 -15.69 -1.83
CA TYR A 400 28.61 -16.02 -1.39
C TYR A 400 28.68 -17.36 -0.69
N VAL A 401 29.72 -18.13 -1.02
CA VAL A 401 30.01 -19.42 -0.37
C VAL A 401 31.42 -19.39 0.21
N LEU A 402 31.55 -19.73 1.49
CA LEU A 402 32.82 -19.88 2.17
C LEU A 402 33.17 -21.36 2.29
N PHE A 403 34.31 -21.77 1.73
CA PHE A 403 34.85 -23.09 1.87
C PHE A 403 35.76 -23.15 3.10
N LEU A 404 35.56 -24.14 3.96
CA LEU A 404 36.27 -24.30 5.22
C LEU A 404 36.78 -25.76 5.31
N GLY A 405 37.88 -26.02 4.59
CA GLY A 405 38.59 -27.27 4.65
C GLY A 405 39.68 -27.29 5.74
N GLU A 406 40.40 -28.39 5.84
CA GLU A 406 41.49 -28.55 6.81
C GLU A 406 42.59 -27.49 6.63
N ASP A 407 42.94 -27.15 5.38
CA ASP A 407 43.94 -26.12 5.05
C ASP A 407 43.49 -24.73 5.49
N GLU A 408 42.22 -24.38 5.27
CA GLU A 408 41.62 -23.08 5.69
C GLU A 408 41.63 -22.99 7.23
N VAL A 409 41.23 -24.05 7.91
CA VAL A 409 41.22 -24.11 9.38
C VAL A 409 42.63 -23.99 9.95
N ALA A 410 43.58 -24.73 9.39
CA ALA A 410 44.99 -24.74 9.86
C ALA A 410 45.69 -23.40 9.62
N SER A 411 45.42 -22.74 8.49
CA SER A 411 46.02 -21.44 8.12
C SER A 411 45.30 -20.24 8.68
N GLY A 412 44.06 -20.38 9.21
CA GLY A 412 43.23 -19.30 9.67
C GLY A 412 42.75 -18.37 8.55
N VAL A 413 42.76 -18.84 7.30
CA VAL A 413 42.25 -18.11 6.14
C VAL A 413 40.96 -18.75 5.63
N VAL A 414 40.18 -18.03 4.82
CA VAL A 414 38.96 -18.54 4.21
C VAL A 414 38.97 -18.36 2.71
N THR A 415 38.43 -19.33 1.99
CA THR A 415 38.22 -19.26 0.55
C THR A 415 36.76 -18.89 0.30
N CYS A 416 36.53 -17.69 -0.28
CA CYS A 416 35.24 -17.17 -0.65
C CYS A 416 34.99 -17.30 -2.14
N LYS A 417 33.86 -17.88 -2.52
CA LYS A 417 33.37 -17.88 -3.91
C LYS A 417 32.19 -16.98 -4.07
N ASP A 418 32.28 -16.05 -5.00
CA ASP A 418 31.13 -15.31 -5.52
C ASP A 418 30.36 -16.22 -6.49
N MET A 419 29.09 -16.49 -6.19
CA MET A 419 28.27 -17.42 -6.99
C MET A 419 27.73 -16.78 -8.27
N VAL A 420 27.77 -15.46 -8.40
CA VAL A 420 27.33 -14.73 -9.60
C VAL A 420 28.45 -14.65 -10.64
N THR A 421 29.64 -14.24 -10.20
CA THR A 421 30.79 -14.09 -11.10
C THR A 421 31.62 -15.38 -11.24
N GLY A 422 31.51 -16.29 -10.28
CA GLY A 422 32.34 -17.49 -10.20
C GLY A 422 33.75 -17.25 -9.63
N GLU A 423 34.11 -15.99 -9.35
CA GLU A 423 35.41 -15.60 -8.81
C GLU A 423 35.64 -16.21 -7.41
N GLN A 424 36.87 -16.67 -7.17
CA GLN A 424 37.28 -17.13 -5.87
C GLN A 424 38.38 -16.23 -5.31
N THR A 425 38.25 -15.87 -4.04
CA THR A 425 39.22 -15.06 -3.32
C THR A 425 39.57 -15.75 -2.01
N LYS A 426 40.86 -15.81 -1.69
CA LYS A 426 41.38 -16.34 -0.42
C LYS A 426 41.94 -15.18 0.41
N GLY A 427 41.61 -15.12 1.70
CA GLY A 427 42.07 -14.05 2.56
C GLY A 427 41.74 -14.25 4.03
N ALA A 428 42.15 -13.29 4.86
CA ALA A 428 41.83 -13.30 6.27
C ALA A 428 40.28 -13.15 6.46
N PRO A 429 39.69 -13.78 7.47
CA PRO A 429 38.27 -13.73 7.72
C PRO A 429 37.69 -12.29 7.74
N ASP A 430 38.37 -11.33 8.41
CA ASP A 430 37.90 -9.97 8.51
C ASP A 430 37.87 -9.22 7.17
N GLU A 431 38.85 -9.47 6.29
CA GLU A 431 38.91 -8.89 4.95
C GLU A 431 37.76 -9.41 4.08
N ILE A 432 37.54 -10.74 4.13
CA ILE A 432 36.46 -11.40 3.38
C ILE A 432 35.09 -10.91 3.89
N ILE A 433 34.89 -10.82 5.21
CA ILE A 433 33.66 -10.30 5.82
C ILE A 433 33.41 -8.86 5.37
N ALA A 434 34.42 -7.98 5.42
CA ALA A 434 34.30 -6.58 5.01
C ALA A 434 33.92 -6.44 3.53
N ARG A 435 34.55 -7.25 2.64
CA ARG A 435 34.25 -7.27 1.20
C ARG A 435 32.81 -7.70 0.95
N ILE A 436 32.37 -8.81 1.55
CA ILE A 436 31.00 -9.30 1.40
C ILE A 436 30.00 -8.29 1.93
N TYR A 437 30.26 -7.70 3.10
CA TYR A 437 29.38 -6.69 3.69
C TYR A 437 29.17 -5.49 2.77
N ALA A 438 30.24 -4.95 2.18
CA ALA A 438 30.16 -3.83 1.25
C ALA A 438 29.30 -4.19 0.02
N ALA A 439 29.54 -5.34 -0.60
CA ALA A 439 28.80 -5.79 -1.77
C ALA A 439 27.30 -6.06 -1.48
N ILE A 440 26.98 -6.67 -0.34
CA ILE A 440 25.59 -6.91 0.08
C ILE A 440 24.87 -5.60 0.39
N ARG A 441 25.55 -4.65 1.03
CA ARG A 441 24.98 -3.32 1.30
C ARG A 441 24.61 -2.58 0.02
N GLU A 442 25.49 -2.60 -0.99
CA GLU A 442 25.23 -2.02 -2.29
C GLU A 442 24.02 -2.68 -2.98
N LYS A 443 23.98 -4.03 -2.98
CA LYS A 443 22.86 -4.79 -3.52
C LYS A 443 21.54 -4.48 -2.81
N ASN A 444 21.57 -4.34 -1.49
CA ASN A 444 20.38 -4.02 -0.69
C ASN A 444 19.90 -2.56 -0.84
N ALA A 445 20.73 -1.66 -1.37
CA ALA A 445 20.34 -0.28 -1.68
C ALA A 445 19.54 -0.16 -3.00
N GLN A 446 19.46 -1.23 -3.79
CA GLN A 446 18.70 -1.23 -5.05
C GLN A 446 17.20 -1.05 -4.81
N LYS A 447 16.54 -0.36 -5.75
CA LYS A 447 15.09 -0.18 -5.75
C LYS A 447 14.36 -1.50 -6.01
N VAL A 448 13.17 -1.65 -5.41
CA VAL A 448 12.33 -2.85 -5.57
C VAL A 448 11.73 -2.93 -6.97
N ILE A 449 11.47 -1.76 -7.57
CA ILE A 449 10.86 -1.60 -8.88
C ILE A 449 11.87 -1.00 -9.84
N VAL A 450 11.93 -1.55 -11.04
CA VAL A 450 12.73 -1.05 -12.16
C VAL A 450 11.77 -0.80 -13.32
N GLU A 451 11.46 0.48 -13.57
CA GLU A 451 10.74 0.88 -14.77
C GLU A 451 11.67 0.75 -15.98
N LYS A 452 11.17 0.14 -17.04
CA LYS A 452 11.93 -0.11 -18.30
C LYS A 452 11.99 1.13 -19.16
#